data_d195fe6be833254b940882b5b981c3ba
#
_entry.id   d195fe6be833254b940882b5b981c3ba
#
_cell.length_a   1.000
_cell.length_b   1.000
_cell.length_c   1.000
_cell.angle_alpha   90.00
_cell.angle_beta   90.00
_cell.angle_gamma   90.00
#
_symmetry.space_group_name_H-M   'P 1'
#
loop_
_entity.id
_entity.type
_entity.pdbx_description
1 polymer ?
#
loop_
_entity_poly.entity_id
_entity_poly.type
_entity_poly.pdbx_seq_one_letter_code
_entity_poly.pdbx_strand_id
1 'polypeptide(L)'
;DKLASEEQGFYAVMHFLRILYELSQYDDAKVLSSSSFAKIETFSDSRRVQRVQKYIAAHYQEDIRLNTLADMVGMTPVSFSRFFRLRTGKTLSDYIIDIRLGFATRLLVDSTRTIAEICYDCGFNNLSNFNRMFKRKKDCSPKEFRENYRKKKIVI
;
A
#
# COMPACT_ATOMS: atom_id res chain seq x y z
N ASP A 1 34.35 -23.93 -37.01
CA ASP A 1 34.29 -24.19 -35.55
C ASP A 1 33.39 -23.22 -34.78
N LYS A 2 33.24 -21.96 -35.21
CA LYS A 2 32.40 -20.98 -34.52
C LYS A 2 30.89 -21.19 -34.76
N LEU A 3 30.50 -21.60 -35.98
CA LEU A 3 29.12 -21.91 -36.36
C LEU A 3 28.56 -23.14 -35.62
N ALA A 4 29.38 -24.17 -35.41
CA ALA A 4 28.97 -25.35 -34.66
C ALA A 4 28.73 -25.06 -33.17
N SER A 5 29.44 -24.11 -32.59
CA SER A 5 29.26 -23.68 -31.20
C SER A 5 27.99 -22.83 -31.04
N GLU A 6 27.62 -22.01 -32.03
CA GLU A 6 26.39 -21.22 -32.02
C GLU A 6 25.14 -22.08 -32.22
N GLU A 7 25.22 -23.12 -33.08
CA GLU A 7 24.12 -24.09 -33.23
C GLU A 7 23.88 -24.90 -31.96
N GLN A 8 24.94 -25.35 -31.27
CA GLN A 8 24.79 -26.05 -29.98
C GLN A 8 24.13 -25.15 -28.92
N GLY A 9 24.49 -23.85 -28.88
CA GLY A 9 23.85 -22.87 -27.97
C GLY A 9 22.37 -22.69 -28.27
N PHE A 10 21.99 -22.58 -29.54
CA PHE A 10 20.59 -22.46 -29.96
C PHE A 10 19.76 -23.70 -29.59
N TYR A 11 20.26 -24.89 -29.83
CA TYR A 11 19.59 -26.16 -29.47
C TYR A 11 19.44 -26.27 -27.95
N ALA A 12 20.43 -25.88 -27.16
CA ALA A 12 20.35 -25.88 -25.71
C ALA A 12 19.24 -24.93 -25.19
N VAL A 13 19.11 -23.74 -25.76
CA VAL A 13 18.05 -22.78 -25.39
C VAL A 13 16.67 -23.32 -25.80
N MET A 14 16.53 -23.89 -27.00
CA MET A 14 15.27 -24.47 -27.44
C MET A 14 14.85 -25.67 -26.59
N HIS A 15 15.81 -26.50 -26.19
CA HIS A 15 15.56 -27.62 -25.30
C HIS A 15 15.14 -27.16 -23.90
N PHE A 16 15.77 -26.14 -23.36
CA PHE A 16 15.39 -25.52 -22.09
C PHE A 16 13.99 -24.94 -22.13
N LEU A 17 13.63 -24.20 -23.18
CA LEU A 17 12.28 -23.64 -23.36
C LEU A 17 11.23 -24.75 -23.49
N ARG A 18 11.56 -25.85 -24.17
CA ARG A 18 10.67 -27.02 -24.26
C ARG A 18 10.44 -27.64 -22.88
N ILE A 19 11.48 -27.82 -22.08
CA ILE A 19 11.35 -28.34 -20.71
C ILE A 19 10.47 -27.41 -19.86
N LEU A 20 10.67 -26.09 -19.95
CA LEU A 20 9.84 -25.12 -19.24
C LEU A 20 8.38 -25.20 -19.67
N TYR A 21 8.12 -25.35 -20.97
CA TYR A 21 6.77 -25.54 -21.51
C TYR A 21 6.13 -26.84 -21.00
N GLU A 22 6.83 -27.96 -21.07
CA GLU A 22 6.35 -29.23 -20.54
C GLU A 22 6.06 -29.14 -19.03
N LEU A 23 6.94 -28.52 -18.25
CA LEU A 23 6.73 -28.27 -16.81
C LEU A 23 5.53 -27.38 -16.53
N SER A 24 5.22 -26.42 -17.42
CA SER A 24 4.06 -25.53 -17.27
C SER A 24 2.72 -26.23 -17.51
N GLN A 25 2.71 -27.38 -18.18
CA GLN A 25 1.51 -28.20 -18.46
C GLN A 25 1.19 -29.18 -17.31
N TYR A 26 2.10 -29.37 -16.37
CA TYR A 26 1.86 -30.24 -15.23
C TYR A 26 1.13 -29.50 -14.12
N ASP A 27 -0.18 -29.63 -14.06
CA ASP A 27 -1.04 -29.11 -12.97
C ASP A 27 -0.70 -29.73 -11.59
N ASP A 28 -0.01 -30.88 -11.57
CA ASP A 28 0.35 -31.63 -10.35
C ASP A 28 1.84 -31.54 -9.99
N ALA A 29 2.58 -30.53 -10.47
CA ALA A 29 3.96 -30.31 -10.08
C ALA A 29 4.02 -29.92 -8.58
N LYS A 30 4.11 -30.93 -7.72
CA LYS A 30 4.46 -30.72 -6.30
C LYS A 30 5.84 -30.06 -6.23
N VAL A 31 5.83 -28.78 -5.95
CA VAL A 31 7.06 -28.04 -5.61
C VAL A 31 7.61 -28.64 -4.31
N LEU A 32 8.64 -29.46 -4.42
CA LEU A 32 9.31 -30.15 -3.31
C LEU A 32 10.17 -29.21 -2.45
N SER A 33 10.11 -27.89 -2.68
CA SER A 33 10.80 -26.91 -1.85
C SER A 33 9.80 -26.20 -0.92
N SER A 34 10.26 -25.78 0.23
CA SER A 34 9.54 -25.03 1.29
C SER A 34 8.78 -23.77 0.81
N SER A 35 8.81 -23.46 -0.48
CA SER A 35 8.09 -22.37 -1.14
C SER A 35 6.56 -22.53 -1.13
N SER A 36 6.01 -23.74 -0.99
CA SER A 36 4.56 -23.95 -0.87
C SER A 36 4.01 -23.38 0.43
N PHE A 37 4.71 -23.58 1.54
CA PHE A 37 4.37 -22.97 2.83
C PHE A 37 4.54 -21.45 2.79
N ALA A 38 5.63 -20.94 2.21
CA ALA A 38 5.85 -19.50 2.02
C ALA A 38 4.77 -18.86 1.14
N LYS A 39 4.26 -19.58 0.13
CA LYS A 39 3.22 -19.10 -0.77
C LYS A 39 1.85 -19.04 -0.07
N ILE A 40 1.53 -20.03 0.77
CA ILE A 40 0.30 -20.04 1.59
C ILE A 40 0.35 -18.93 2.64
N GLU A 41 1.49 -18.76 3.32
CA GLU A 41 1.68 -17.64 4.28
C GLU A 41 1.57 -16.29 3.59
N THR A 42 2.17 -16.08 2.42
CA THR A 42 2.08 -14.82 1.68
C THR A 42 0.65 -14.50 1.23
N PHE A 43 -0.16 -15.49 0.83
CA PHE A 43 -1.57 -15.29 0.50
C PHE A 43 -2.42 -14.96 1.73
N SER A 44 -2.20 -15.67 2.82
CA SER A 44 -2.86 -15.41 4.12
C SER A 44 -2.53 -14.00 4.61
N ASP A 45 -1.27 -13.61 4.57
CA ASP A 45 -0.77 -12.30 4.96
C ASP A 45 -1.32 -11.18 4.08
N SER A 46 -1.41 -11.40 2.77
CA SER A 46 -2.00 -10.45 1.85
C SER A 46 -3.47 -10.18 2.17
N ARG A 47 -4.26 -11.22 2.50
CA ARG A 47 -5.66 -11.07 2.92
C ARG A 47 -5.78 -10.33 4.25
N ARG A 48 -4.88 -10.62 5.22
CA ARG A 48 -4.86 -9.92 6.51
C ARG A 48 -4.58 -8.42 6.32
N VAL A 49 -3.57 -8.08 5.53
CA VAL A 49 -3.25 -6.67 5.23
C VAL A 49 -4.41 -5.98 4.52
N GLN A 50 -4.99 -6.60 3.49
CA GLN A 50 -6.14 -6.04 2.77
C GLN A 50 -7.34 -5.80 3.68
N ARG A 51 -7.63 -6.72 4.62
CA ARG A 51 -8.71 -6.57 5.60
C ARG A 51 -8.48 -5.35 6.49
N VAL A 52 -7.26 -5.18 7.00
CA VAL A 52 -6.88 -4.01 7.81
C VAL A 52 -6.96 -2.72 7.00
N GLN A 53 -6.44 -2.71 5.78
CA GLN A 53 -6.49 -1.52 4.91
C GLN A 53 -7.93 -1.11 4.58
N LYS A 54 -8.82 -2.06 4.30
CA LYS A 54 -10.26 -1.79 4.10
C LYS A 54 -10.91 -1.20 5.33
N TYR A 55 -10.59 -1.75 6.50
CA TYR A 55 -11.12 -1.22 7.76
C TYR A 55 -10.64 0.22 7.98
N ILE A 56 -9.35 0.49 7.83
CA ILE A 56 -8.80 1.85 7.99
C ILE A 56 -9.45 2.82 6.99
N ALA A 57 -9.63 2.41 5.74
CA ALA A 57 -10.27 3.24 4.72
C ALA A 57 -11.75 3.53 5.01
N ALA A 58 -12.46 2.64 5.70
CA ALA A 58 -13.85 2.84 6.09
C ALA A 58 -14.00 3.68 7.38
N HIS A 59 -13.01 3.61 8.28
CA HIS A 59 -13.07 4.21 9.63
C HIS A 59 -12.00 5.29 9.87
N TYR A 60 -11.41 5.87 8.80
CA TYR A 60 -10.28 6.80 8.93
C TYR A 60 -10.58 8.06 9.76
N GLN A 61 -11.84 8.44 9.87
CA GLN A 61 -12.30 9.60 10.66
C GLN A 61 -12.30 9.31 12.16
N GLU A 62 -12.38 8.04 12.55
CA GLU A 62 -12.50 7.59 13.93
C GLU A 62 -11.16 7.38 14.62
N ASP A 63 -11.19 7.14 15.94
CA ASP A 63 -10.00 6.73 16.71
C ASP A 63 -9.69 5.24 16.43
N ILE A 64 -8.77 5.00 15.52
CA ILE A 64 -8.35 3.64 15.15
C ILE A 64 -7.30 3.13 16.13
N ARG A 65 -7.67 2.15 16.94
CA ARG A 65 -6.79 1.56 17.96
C ARG A 65 -6.01 0.37 17.41
N LEU A 66 -4.73 0.32 17.79
CA LEU A 66 -3.82 -0.77 17.41
C LEU A 66 -4.38 -2.14 17.81
N ASN A 67 -4.93 -2.25 19.03
CA ASN A 67 -5.47 -3.49 19.56
C ASN A 67 -6.62 -4.03 18.69
N THR A 68 -7.54 -3.15 18.30
CA THR A 68 -8.67 -3.53 17.43
C THR A 68 -8.20 -4.14 16.11
N LEU A 69 -7.17 -3.58 15.50
CA LEU A 69 -6.63 -4.09 14.25
C LEU A 69 -5.84 -5.39 14.44
N ALA A 70 -5.12 -5.50 15.54
CA ALA A 70 -4.39 -6.72 15.90
C ALA A 70 -5.36 -7.89 16.13
N ASP A 71 -6.42 -7.67 16.91
CA ASP A 71 -7.46 -8.66 17.19
C ASP A 71 -8.18 -9.11 15.91
N MET A 72 -8.46 -8.17 15.00
CA MET A 72 -9.09 -8.45 13.70
C MET A 72 -8.34 -9.49 12.87
N VAL A 73 -7.03 -9.56 13.00
CA VAL A 73 -6.15 -10.48 12.25
C VAL A 73 -5.57 -11.61 13.11
N GLY A 74 -6.01 -11.72 14.38
CA GLY A 74 -5.57 -12.77 15.31
C GLY A 74 -4.11 -12.63 15.73
N MET A 75 -3.62 -11.40 15.95
CA MET A 75 -2.24 -11.11 16.34
C MET A 75 -2.17 -10.33 17.65
N THR A 76 -1.05 -10.44 18.36
CA THR A 76 -0.75 -9.50 19.43
C THR A 76 -0.42 -8.11 18.86
N PRO A 77 -0.64 -7.00 19.58
CA PRO A 77 -0.35 -5.65 19.10
C PRO A 77 1.10 -5.46 18.65
N VAL A 78 2.05 -6.08 19.34
CA VAL A 78 3.49 -6.03 18.99
C VAL A 78 3.77 -6.76 17.68
N SER A 79 3.24 -7.99 17.55
CA SER A 79 3.38 -8.78 16.31
C SER A 79 2.70 -8.09 15.13
N PHE A 80 1.51 -7.52 15.34
CA PHE A 80 0.78 -6.78 14.32
C PHE A 80 1.56 -5.54 13.85
N SER A 81 2.13 -4.75 14.75
CA SER A 81 2.92 -3.56 14.38
C SER A 81 4.10 -3.92 13.47
N ARG A 82 4.83 -4.99 13.81
CA ARG A 82 5.95 -5.50 13.00
C ARG A 82 5.47 -6.03 11.66
N PHE A 83 4.41 -6.85 11.67
CA PHE A 83 3.78 -7.41 10.48
C PHE A 83 3.30 -6.32 9.52
N PHE A 84 2.53 -5.34 10.03
CA PHE A 84 1.97 -4.26 9.21
C PHE A 84 3.09 -3.42 8.56
N ARG A 85 4.12 -3.05 9.34
CA ARG A 85 5.28 -2.31 8.81
C ARG A 85 6.05 -3.10 7.75
N LEU A 86 6.24 -4.41 7.96
CA LEU A 86 6.93 -5.27 6.99
C LEU A 86 6.16 -5.35 5.66
N ARG A 87 4.82 -5.43 5.72
CA ARG A 87 3.97 -5.60 4.53
C ARG A 87 3.63 -4.30 3.81
N THR A 88 3.59 -3.16 4.52
CA THR A 88 3.20 -1.86 3.94
C THR A 88 4.36 -0.88 3.78
N GLY A 89 5.52 -1.18 4.37
CA GLY A 89 6.67 -0.28 4.43
C GLY A 89 6.47 0.91 5.36
N LYS A 90 5.33 1.01 6.08
CA LYS A 90 4.95 2.17 6.91
C LYS A 90 4.51 1.73 8.30
N THR A 91 4.68 2.62 9.28
CA THR A 91 4.02 2.42 10.58
C THR A 91 2.50 2.56 10.41
N LEU A 92 1.72 1.97 11.32
CA LEU A 92 0.27 2.12 11.32
C LEU A 92 -0.16 3.59 11.37
N SER A 93 0.47 4.38 12.24
CA SER A 93 0.19 5.81 12.38
C SER A 93 0.47 6.60 11.09
N ASP A 94 1.62 6.36 10.45
CA ASP A 94 1.94 7.00 9.17
C ASP A 94 0.97 6.62 8.07
N TYR A 95 0.54 5.35 8.05
CA TYR A 95 -0.43 4.86 7.08
C TYR A 95 -1.80 5.54 7.26
N ILE A 96 -2.30 5.64 8.50
CA ILE A 96 -3.56 6.33 8.80
C ILE A 96 -3.47 7.82 8.42
N ILE A 97 -2.35 8.48 8.76
CA ILE A 97 -2.11 9.89 8.39
C ILE A 97 -2.14 10.05 6.86
N ASP A 98 -1.50 9.17 6.10
CA ASP A 98 -1.51 9.23 4.63
C ASP A 98 -2.92 9.09 4.04
N ILE A 99 -3.75 8.20 4.58
CA ILE A 99 -5.15 8.05 4.19
C ILE A 99 -5.94 9.33 4.49
N ARG A 100 -5.85 9.85 5.72
CA ARG A 100 -6.52 11.08 6.14
C ARG A 100 -6.13 12.29 5.29
N LEU A 101 -4.83 12.43 5.00
CA LEU A 101 -4.34 13.50 4.13
C LEU A 101 -4.78 13.33 2.67
N GLY A 102 -4.95 12.10 2.19
CA GLY A 102 -5.53 11.82 0.88
C GLY A 102 -6.97 12.34 0.76
N PHE A 103 -7.81 12.10 1.77
CA PHE A 103 -9.16 12.65 1.83
C PHE A 103 -9.16 14.18 1.99
N ALA A 104 -8.27 14.71 2.84
CA ALA A 104 -8.14 16.14 3.03
C ALA A 104 -7.76 16.87 1.72
N THR A 105 -6.86 16.33 0.92
CA THR A 105 -6.51 16.93 -0.38
C THR A 105 -7.68 16.98 -1.33
N ARG A 106 -8.54 15.96 -1.37
CA ARG A 106 -9.79 15.98 -2.15
C ARG A 106 -10.72 17.09 -1.68
N LEU A 107 -10.99 17.16 -0.37
CA LEU A 107 -11.87 18.19 0.19
C LEU A 107 -11.34 19.61 -0.01
N LEU A 108 -10.01 19.79 0.03
CA LEU A 108 -9.39 21.09 -0.27
C LEU A 108 -9.66 21.56 -1.70
N VAL A 109 -9.76 20.64 -2.64
CA VAL A 109 -9.97 20.91 -4.07
C VAL A 109 -11.46 21.02 -4.41
N ASP A 110 -12.26 20.10 -3.88
CA ASP A 110 -13.65 19.87 -4.34
C ASP A 110 -14.69 20.59 -3.47
N SER A 111 -14.29 21.23 -2.37
CA SER A 111 -15.23 21.89 -1.47
C SER A 111 -14.82 23.33 -1.11
N THR A 112 -15.79 24.07 -0.56
CA THR A 112 -15.60 25.42 -0.02
C THR A 112 -15.39 25.40 1.49
N ARG A 113 -15.34 24.24 2.14
CA ARG A 113 -15.15 24.05 3.57
C ARG A 113 -13.87 24.73 4.06
N THR A 114 -13.88 25.22 5.27
CA THR A 114 -12.69 25.80 5.92
C THR A 114 -11.62 24.72 6.16
N ILE A 115 -10.38 25.12 6.32
CA ILE A 115 -9.27 24.20 6.62
C ILE A 115 -9.49 23.50 7.96
N ALA A 116 -10.12 24.20 8.93
CA ALA A 116 -10.45 23.62 10.23
C ALA A 116 -11.51 22.52 10.11
N GLU A 117 -12.61 22.76 9.38
CA GLU A 117 -13.64 21.74 9.11
C GLU A 117 -13.02 20.51 8.44
N ILE A 118 -12.20 20.70 7.40
CA ILE A 118 -11.54 19.59 6.70
C ILE A 118 -10.62 18.81 7.64
N CYS A 119 -9.90 19.50 8.51
CA CYS A 119 -9.05 18.87 9.52
C CYS A 119 -9.85 17.88 10.37
N TYR A 120 -10.96 18.34 10.96
CA TYR A 120 -11.80 17.50 11.85
C TYR A 120 -12.55 16.44 11.09
N ASP A 121 -13.11 16.74 9.92
CA ASP A 121 -13.80 15.80 9.03
C ASP A 121 -12.88 14.65 8.58
N CYS A 122 -11.57 14.90 8.51
CA CYS A 122 -10.59 13.86 8.16
C CYS A 122 -10.03 13.11 9.39
N GLY A 123 -10.59 13.33 10.59
CA GLY A 123 -10.22 12.61 11.80
C GLY A 123 -8.98 13.13 12.51
N PHE A 124 -8.53 14.34 12.22
CA PHE A 124 -7.48 15.00 13.01
C PHE A 124 -8.11 15.74 14.20
N ASN A 125 -7.53 15.55 15.38
CA ASN A 125 -8.04 16.17 16.61
C ASN A 125 -7.45 17.55 16.86
N ASN A 126 -6.47 17.98 16.06
CA ASN A 126 -5.72 19.22 16.29
C ASN A 126 -5.28 19.82 14.95
N LEU A 127 -5.69 21.08 14.72
CA LEU A 127 -5.39 21.83 13.50
C LEU A 127 -3.88 22.07 13.31
N SER A 128 -3.16 22.35 14.40
CA SER A 128 -1.71 22.57 14.32
C SER A 128 -0.96 21.32 13.91
N ASN A 129 -1.37 20.15 14.44
CA ASN A 129 -0.82 18.86 14.04
C ASN A 129 -1.17 18.53 12.58
N PHE A 130 -2.42 18.77 12.16
CA PHE A 130 -2.84 18.62 10.77
C PHE A 130 -1.97 19.44 9.82
N ASN A 131 -1.81 20.75 10.07
CA ASN A 131 -1.01 21.64 9.23
C ASN A 131 0.44 21.18 9.15
N ARG A 132 1.03 20.77 10.27
CA ARG A 132 2.40 20.22 10.32
C ARG A 132 2.55 18.94 9.50
N MET A 133 1.61 17.98 9.65
CA MET A 133 1.65 16.72 8.90
C MET A 133 1.42 16.96 7.41
N PHE A 134 0.48 17.83 7.06
CA PHE A 134 0.19 18.19 5.69
C PHE A 134 1.42 18.82 5.02
N LYS A 135 2.04 19.83 5.66
CA LYS A 135 3.24 20.48 5.14
C LYS A 135 4.40 19.49 4.97
N ARG A 136 4.60 18.58 5.94
CA ARG A 136 5.64 17.55 5.86
C ARG A 136 5.44 16.58 4.67
N LYS A 137 4.19 16.29 4.30
CA LYS A 137 3.86 15.29 3.28
C LYS A 137 3.61 15.88 1.90
N LYS A 138 3.27 17.17 1.81
CA LYS A 138 2.88 17.86 0.55
C LYS A 138 3.78 19.04 0.21
N ASP A 139 4.80 19.32 1.04
CA ASP A 139 5.76 20.41 0.91
C ASP A 139 5.13 21.82 0.87
N CYS A 140 3.85 21.95 1.18
CA CYS A 140 3.13 23.21 1.29
C CYS A 140 2.00 23.11 2.34
N SER A 141 1.52 24.27 2.80
CA SER A 141 0.39 24.32 3.72
C SER A 141 -0.93 23.95 3.01
N PRO A 142 -1.97 23.53 3.76
CA PRO A 142 -3.31 23.27 3.17
C PRO A 142 -3.89 24.46 2.41
N LYS A 143 -3.61 25.70 2.90
CA LYS A 143 -4.05 26.94 2.26
C LYS A 143 -3.37 27.14 0.92
N GLU A 144 -2.04 27.05 0.89
CA GLU A 144 -1.25 27.15 -0.35
C GLU A 144 -1.63 26.07 -1.34
N PHE A 145 -1.87 24.83 -0.89
CA PHE A 145 -2.31 23.73 -1.74
C PHE A 145 -3.63 24.07 -2.45
N ARG A 146 -4.63 24.56 -1.70
CA ARG A 146 -5.92 25.00 -2.24
C ARG A 146 -5.77 26.12 -3.26
N GLU A 147 -4.98 27.15 -2.94
CA GLU A 147 -4.76 28.32 -3.80
C GLU A 147 -4.06 27.93 -5.10
N ASN A 148 -3.03 27.10 -5.02
CA ASN A 148 -2.28 26.62 -6.18
C ASN A 148 -3.16 25.78 -7.13
N TYR A 149 -4.07 24.98 -6.56
CA TYR A 149 -4.99 24.17 -7.36
C TYR A 149 -6.05 25.04 -8.05
N ARG A 150 -6.59 26.05 -7.37
CA ARG A 150 -7.56 26.99 -7.95
C ARG A 150 -6.94 27.81 -9.08
N LYS A 151 -5.71 28.29 -8.94
CA LYS A 151 -4.98 29.00 -9.99
C LYS A 151 -4.80 28.15 -11.26
N LYS A 152 -4.47 26.87 -11.11
CA LYS A 152 -4.32 25.95 -12.27
C LYS A 152 -5.63 25.70 -13.00
N LYS A 153 -6.77 25.72 -12.29
CA LYS A 153 -8.09 25.48 -12.89
C LYS A 153 -8.63 26.67 -13.68
N ILE A 154 -8.10 27.89 -13.45
CA ILE A 154 -8.53 29.13 -14.14
C ILE A 154 -7.76 29.32 -15.47
N VAL A 155 -6.63 28.62 -15.68
CA VAL A 155 -5.75 28.79 -16.86
C VAL A 155 -6.09 27.79 -17.99
N ILE A 156 -7.13 26.96 -17.80
CA ILE A 156 -7.67 26.05 -18.81
C ILE A 156 -9.04 26.56 -19.27
#